data_e4d174c2df7d0b06ab7462b861c6b016
#
_entry.id   e4d174c2df7d0b06ab7462b861c6b016
#
_cell.length_a   1.000
_cell.length_b   1.000
_cell.length_c   1.000
_cell.angle_alpha   90.00
_cell.angle_beta   90.00
_cell.angle_gamma   90.00
#
_symmetry.space_group_name_H-M   'P 1'
#
loop_
_entity.id
_entity.type
_entity.pdbx_description
1 polymer ?
#
loop_
_entity_poly.entity_id
_entity_poly.type
_entity_poly.pdbx_seq_one_letter_code
_entity_poly.pdbx_strand_id
1 'polypeptide(L)'
;MTTPAGTTATAAQVTAWRNAVVVAYGASGLAFASWVSRLPAIRDSLGLTPGTVGAILLCMTLGSFASVSVSGLIVLRLGSKQTIRAGSIMVGVGLLTAGFGTTVLSNPVATAAGLAIIGLGTGSWNTASNVEGAAVERAVGRHIMPRLHGAFSLGTVAGAGLGALAAAVSLPVFWHLGAAGAVVAVSVATAASWFRADVTPVAGERSYSPDNFEDPTTGPIPVIAAGTTTEAPLDNKRKIAQAWRDRRTLLLGVLVLGLALAEGAAGDWVALALADGHGQSDAAGAAGYGLFVTFMTIGRFAGTVLLDRFGRVPVMRWCAAMAVLGLGVFVFAPVPWLAYVGLALWGLGASLGFPVGMSAAADDPAKAAARVSVVSTIGYGAFLCGPPLLGLLAEHVGILHSLLAVMVMLAVSFVLSPVARKLA
;
A
#
# COMPACT_ATOMS: atom_id res chain seq x y z
N MET A 1 -44.95 -10.17 12.00
CA MET A 1 -43.73 -9.57 12.55
C MET A 1 -43.27 -8.54 11.56
N THR A 2 -43.49 -7.26 11.84
CA THR A 2 -43.13 -6.13 10.98
C THR A 2 -41.63 -5.88 11.11
N THR A 3 -40.90 -6.02 9.99
CA THR A 3 -39.50 -5.60 9.86
C THR A 3 -39.38 -4.14 10.20
N PRO A 4 -38.47 -3.73 11.10
CA PRO A 4 -38.31 -2.30 11.42
C PRO A 4 -37.78 -1.59 10.16
N ALA A 5 -38.52 -0.55 9.74
CA ALA A 5 -38.13 0.31 8.61
C ALA A 5 -36.73 0.88 8.91
N GLY A 6 -35.80 0.64 7.99
CA GLY A 6 -34.44 1.16 8.07
C GLY A 6 -34.47 2.68 8.20
N THR A 7 -33.99 3.21 9.31
CA THR A 7 -33.92 4.64 9.55
C THR A 7 -32.98 5.27 8.53
N THR A 8 -33.55 6.09 7.63
CA THR A 8 -32.76 6.86 6.67
C THR A 8 -31.76 7.74 7.40
N ALA A 9 -30.48 7.62 7.04
CA ALA A 9 -29.42 8.40 7.65
C ALA A 9 -29.61 9.89 7.37
N THR A 10 -29.48 10.73 8.38
CA THR A 10 -29.48 12.20 8.18
C THR A 10 -28.16 12.61 7.48
N ALA A 11 -28.17 13.73 6.75
CA ALA A 11 -26.99 14.27 6.09
C ALA A 11 -25.81 14.49 7.07
N ALA A 12 -26.09 14.90 8.31
CA ALA A 12 -25.09 15.06 9.36
C ALA A 12 -24.44 13.71 9.75
N GLN A 13 -25.24 12.66 9.86
CA GLN A 13 -24.74 11.31 10.18
C GLN A 13 -23.89 10.72 9.05
N VAL A 14 -24.27 10.93 7.78
CA VAL A 14 -23.46 10.50 6.62
C VAL A 14 -22.14 11.27 6.58
N THR A 15 -22.16 12.56 6.88
CA THR A 15 -20.94 13.39 6.97
C THR A 15 -20.02 12.93 8.08
N ALA A 16 -20.53 12.64 9.27
CA ALA A 16 -19.74 12.11 10.39
C ALA A 16 -19.12 10.75 10.04
N TRP A 17 -19.90 9.86 9.44
CA TRP A 17 -19.42 8.56 8.96
C TRP A 17 -18.31 8.69 7.92
N ARG A 18 -18.50 9.53 6.90
CA ARG A 18 -17.47 9.83 5.90
C ARG A 18 -16.16 10.32 6.54
N ASN A 19 -16.26 11.30 7.45
CA ASN A 19 -15.08 11.86 8.11
C ASN A 19 -14.36 10.81 8.98
N ALA A 20 -15.10 9.92 9.62
CA ALA A 20 -14.55 8.82 10.38
C ALA A 20 -13.77 7.82 9.50
N VAL A 21 -14.26 7.54 8.30
CA VAL A 21 -13.54 6.70 7.33
C VAL A 21 -12.28 7.41 6.82
N VAL A 22 -12.33 8.72 6.56
CA VAL A 22 -11.14 9.53 6.22
C VAL A 22 -10.06 9.43 7.31
N VAL A 23 -10.45 9.50 8.60
CA VAL A 23 -9.53 9.32 9.73
C VAL A 23 -8.90 7.92 9.71
N ALA A 24 -9.68 6.87 9.44
CA ALA A 24 -9.16 5.51 9.38
C ALA A 24 -8.11 5.33 8.26
N TYR A 25 -8.35 5.90 7.08
CA TYR A 25 -7.37 5.88 5.99
C TYR A 25 -6.11 6.70 6.31
N GLY A 26 -6.27 7.92 6.82
CA GLY A 26 -5.14 8.78 7.20
C GLY A 26 -4.29 8.17 8.31
N ALA A 27 -4.92 7.57 9.32
CA ALA A 27 -4.22 6.89 10.41
C ALA A 27 -3.44 5.65 9.92
N SER A 28 -3.97 4.92 8.92
CA SER A 28 -3.25 3.79 8.32
C SER A 28 -1.96 4.25 7.62
N GLY A 29 -2.04 5.34 6.84
CA GLY A 29 -0.86 5.94 6.21
C GLY A 29 0.17 6.45 7.22
N LEU A 30 -0.30 7.12 8.28
CA LEU A 30 0.55 7.61 9.36
C LEU A 30 1.28 6.45 10.08
N ALA A 31 0.59 5.37 10.40
CA ALA A 31 1.18 4.19 11.02
C ALA A 31 2.29 3.59 10.16
N PHE A 32 2.01 3.41 8.87
CA PHE A 32 2.96 2.84 7.92
C PHE A 32 4.23 3.70 7.80
N ALA A 33 4.08 5.01 7.58
CA ALA A 33 5.24 5.88 7.41
C ALA A 33 6.01 6.13 8.71
N SER A 34 5.36 6.11 9.87
CA SER A 34 6.05 6.21 11.17
C SER A 34 7.04 5.06 11.37
N TRP A 35 6.67 3.85 10.98
CA TRP A 35 7.58 2.71 11.01
C TRP A 35 8.70 2.84 9.97
N VAL A 36 8.35 3.04 8.70
CA VAL A 36 9.29 3.09 7.57
C VAL A 36 10.37 4.16 7.78
N SER A 37 9.97 5.34 8.25
CA SER A 37 10.88 6.47 8.48
C SER A 37 11.90 6.23 9.62
N ARG A 38 11.67 5.23 10.47
CA ARG A 38 12.58 4.87 11.58
C ARG A 38 13.44 3.64 11.29
N LEU A 39 13.35 3.09 10.08
CA LEU A 39 14.10 1.89 9.70
C LEU A 39 15.62 2.05 9.84
N PRO A 40 16.26 3.19 9.47
CA PRO A 40 17.69 3.38 9.73
C PRO A 40 18.02 3.30 11.22
N ALA A 41 17.30 4.02 12.08
CA ALA A 41 17.53 3.98 13.53
C ALA A 41 17.30 2.58 14.13
N ILE A 42 16.36 1.80 13.62
CA ILE A 42 16.12 0.41 14.04
C ILE A 42 17.29 -0.48 13.64
N ARG A 43 17.76 -0.35 12.39
CA ARG A 43 18.92 -1.06 11.88
C ARG A 43 20.16 -0.79 12.73
N ASP A 44 20.44 0.48 13.01
CA ASP A 44 21.61 0.90 13.79
C ASP A 44 21.53 0.42 15.24
N SER A 45 20.37 0.58 15.88
CA SER A 45 20.17 0.16 17.28
C SER A 45 20.35 -1.35 17.49
N LEU A 46 20.04 -2.14 16.47
CA LEU A 46 20.11 -3.61 16.52
C LEU A 46 21.34 -4.18 15.80
N GLY A 47 22.17 -3.34 15.14
CA GLY A 47 23.35 -3.78 14.38
C GLY A 47 23.00 -4.71 13.23
N LEU A 48 21.87 -4.46 12.52
CA LEU A 48 21.37 -5.36 11.49
C LEU A 48 22.11 -5.21 10.17
N THR A 49 22.38 -6.34 9.51
CA THR A 49 22.78 -6.35 8.10
C THR A 49 21.58 -6.07 7.19
N PRO A 50 21.80 -5.62 5.94
CA PRO A 50 20.71 -5.42 4.98
C PRO A 50 19.85 -6.66 4.76
N GLY A 51 20.42 -7.85 4.71
CA GLY A 51 19.70 -9.11 4.59
C GLY A 51 18.78 -9.38 5.79
N THR A 52 19.27 -9.11 7.01
CA THR A 52 18.45 -9.22 8.24
C THR A 52 17.31 -8.20 8.23
N VAL A 53 17.55 -6.97 7.76
CA VAL A 53 16.49 -5.96 7.57
C VAL A 53 15.45 -6.50 6.60
N GLY A 54 15.86 -7.05 5.45
CA GLY A 54 14.93 -7.67 4.49
C GLY A 54 14.11 -8.81 5.10
N ALA A 55 14.71 -9.64 5.96
CA ALA A 55 14.03 -10.74 6.65
C ALA A 55 12.98 -10.21 7.68
N ILE A 56 13.29 -9.14 8.40
CA ILE A 56 12.36 -8.50 9.34
C ILE A 56 11.17 -7.88 8.58
N LEU A 57 11.43 -7.21 7.46
CA LEU A 57 10.39 -6.66 6.58
C LEU A 57 9.48 -7.77 6.02
N LEU A 58 10.06 -8.93 5.68
CA LEU A 58 9.30 -10.09 5.23
C LEU A 58 8.30 -10.56 6.30
N CYS A 59 8.62 -10.49 7.59
CA CYS A 59 7.70 -10.85 8.67
C CYS A 59 6.41 -9.99 8.63
N MET A 60 6.55 -8.67 8.38
CA MET A 60 5.40 -7.78 8.22
C MET A 60 4.57 -8.15 6.98
N THR A 61 5.22 -8.41 5.87
CA THR A 61 4.54 -8.76 4.62
C THR A 61 3.81 -10.09 4.72
N LEU A 62 4.42 -11.11 5.34
CA LEU A 62 3.78 -12.40 5.60
C LEU A 62 2.57 -12.26 6.52
N GLY A 63 2.69 -11.44 7.58
CA GLY A 63 1.57 -11.12 8.46
C GLY A 63 0.40 -10.47 7.70
N SER A 64 0.71 -9.49 6.85
CA SER A 64 -0.29 -8.82 6.01
C SER A 64 -0.94 -9.79 5.03
N PHE A 65 -0.16 -10.60 4.34
CA PHE A 65 -0.65 -11.61 3.40
C PHE A 65 -1.57 -12.63 4.08
N ALA A 66 -1.17 -13.15 5.23
CA ALA A 66 -1.99 -14.09 6.01
C ALA A 66 -3.32 -13.46 6.43
N SER A 67 -3.28 -12.23 6.94
CA SER A 67 -4.47 -11.49 7.38
C SER A 67 -5.43 -11.19 6.23
N VAL A 68 -4.91 -10.70 5.10
CA VAL A 68 -5.73 -10.40 3.92
C VAL A 68 -6.41 -11.66 3.40
N SER A 69 -5.73 -12.78 3.36
CA SER A 69 -6.28 -14.05 2.85
C SER A 69 -7.56 -14.49 3.60
N VAL A 70 -7.68 -14.10 4.87
CA VAL A 70 -8.85 -14.43 5.71
C VAL A 70 -9.74 -13.23 6.04
N SER A 71 -9.34 -12.04 5.59
CA SER A 71 -10.00 -10.77 5.95
C SER A 71 -11.48 -10.70 5.55
N GLY A 72 -11.84 -11.25 4.39
CA GLY A 72 -13.23 -11.34 3.97
C GLY A 72 -14.10 -12.11 4.97
N LEU A 73 -13.60 -13.22 5.50
CA LEU A 73 -14.29 -14.01 6.52
C LEU A 73 -14.36 -13.26 7.85
N ILE A 74 -13.31 -12.53 8.22
CA ILE A 74 -13.28 -11.70 9.42
C ILE A 74 -14.34 -10.61 9.32
N VAL A 75 -14.40 -9.88 8.19
CA VAL A 75 -15.40 -8.83 7.96
C VAL A 75 -16.83 -9.38 7.95
N LEU A 76 -17.05 -10.56 7.35
CA LEU A 76 -18.37 -11.21 7.36
C LEU A 76 -18.83 -11.60 8.77
N ARG A 77 -17.90 -12.02 9.66
CA ARG A 77 -18.24 -12.44 11.03
C ARG A 77 -18.34 -11.29 12.02
N LEU A 78 -17.42 -10.33 11.94
CA LEU A 78 -17.29 -9.25 12.94
C LEU A 78 -17.88 -7.91 12.45
N GLY A 79 -18.14 -7.79 11.14
CA GLY A 79 -18.44 -6.52 10.47
C GLY A 79 -17.21 -5.64 10.26
N SER A 80 -17.31 -4.66 9.34
CA SER A 80 -16.21 -3.75 8.99
C SER A 80 -15.76 -2.91 10.20
N LYS A 81 -16.71 -2.41 10.99
CA LYS A 81 -16.46 -1.59 12.19
C LYS A 81 -15.53 -2.27 13.19
N GLN A 82 -15.82 -3.50 13.60
CA GLN A 82 -15.01 -4.21 14.61
C GLN A 82 -13.70 -4.67 14.03
N THR A 83 -13.68 -5.03 12.73
CA THR A 83 -12.45 -5.41 12.03
C THR A 83 -11.47 -4.22 11.96
N ILE A 84 -11.94 -3.02 11.65
CA ILE A 84 -11.12 -1.80 11.62
C ILE A 84 -10.60 -1.47 13.03
N ARG A 85 -11.44 -1.55 14.06
CA ARG A 85 -11.01 -1.34 15.46
C ARG A 85 -9.94 -2.34 15.87
N ALA A 86 -10.19 -3.62 15.69
CA ALA A 86 -9.24 -4.67 16.06
C ALA A 86 -7.92 -4.52 15.29
N GLY A 87 -7.99 -4.28 13.97
CA GLY A 87 -6.82 -4.09 13.13
C GLY A 87 -5.99 -2.86 13.54
N SER A 88 -6.64 -1.72 13.83
CA SER A 88 -5.92 -0.52 14.28
C SER A 88 -5.27 -0.68 15.65
N ILE A 89 -5.92 -1.38 16.59
CA ILE A 89 -5.34 -1.72 17.89
C ILE A 89 -4.14 -2.68 17.68
N MET A 90 -4.27 -3.69 16.83
CA MET A 90 -3.16 -4.60 16.52
C MET A 90 -1.97 -3.83 15.92
N VAL A 91 -2.20 -2.90 15.01
CA VAL A 91 -1.14 -2.05 14.45
C VAL A 91 -0.50 -1.20 15.55
N GLY A 92 -1.29 -0.60 16.44
CA GLY A 92 -0.79 0.15 17.59
C GLY A 92 0.08 -0.71 18.53
N VAL A 93 -0.40 -1.91 18.87
CA VAL A 93 0.37 -2.89 19.68
C VAL A 93 1.63 -3.33 18.95
N GLY A 94 1.56 -3.59 17.65
CA GLY A 94 2.71 -3.96 16.84
C GLY A 94 3.79 -2.87 16.79
N LEU A 95 3.39 -1.59 16.60
CA LEU A 95 4.31 -0.45 16.65
C LEU A 95 4.99 -0.32 18.04
N LEU A 96 4.21 -0.45 19.11
CA LEU A 96 4.74 -0.44 20.46
C LEU A 96 5.72 -1.59 20.69
N THR A 97 5.36 -2.81 20.27
CA THR A 97 6.20 -4.01 20.40
C THR A 97 7.49 -3.88 19.58
N ALA A 98 7.42 -3.39 18.36
CA ALA A 98 8.58 -3.16 17.51
C ALA A 98 9.53 -2.11 18.14
N GLY A 99 8.97 -1.00 18.62
CA GLY A 99 9.74 0.04 19.33
C GLY A 99 10.37 -0.47 20.62
N PHE A 100 9.65 -1.25 21.42
CA PHE A 100 10.13 -1.87 22.65
C PHE A 100 11.23 -2.90 22.36
N GLY A 101 11.01 -3.76 21.36
CA GLY A 101 11.98 -4.74 20.89
C GLY A 101 13.29 -4.09 20.44
N THR A 102 13.20 -2.96 19.74
CA THR A 102 14.36 -2.21 19.25
C THR A 102 15.12 -1.49 20.38
N THR A 103 14.41 -0.70 21.19
CA THR A 103 15.07 0.27 22.11
C THR A 103 15.34 -0.33 23.47
N VAL A 104 14.44 -1.19 24.00
CA VAL A 104 14.53 -1.70 25.37
C VAL A 104 15.17 -3.08 25.41
N LEU A 105 14.69 -3.99 24.57
CA LEU A 105 15.20 -5.36 24.54
C LEU A 105 16.45 -5.53 23.67
N SER A 106 16.70 -4.60 22.73
CA SER A 106 17.76 -4.72 21.70
C SER A 106 17.72 -6.09 21.02
N ASN A 107 16.49 -6.56 20.70
CA ASN A 107 16.25 -7.90 20.20
C ASN A 107 15.55 -7.87 18.84
N PRO A 108 16.24 -8.33 17.76
CA PRO A 108 15.67 -8.37 16.41
C PRO A 108 14.40 -9.24 16.30
N VAL A 109 14.31 -10.34 17.06
CA VAL A 109 13.14 -11.23 17.02
C VAL A 109 11.91 -10.55 17.62
N ALA A 110 12.06 -9.81 18.70
CA ALA A 110 10.98 -9.02 19.30
C ALA A 110 10.50 -7.92 18.34
N THR A 111 11.44 -7.24 17.65
CA THR A 111 11.14 -6.26 16.61
C THR A 111 10.38 -6.90 15.43
N ALA A 112 10.86 -8.06 14.94
CA ALA A 112 10.20 -8.80 13.87
C ALA A 112 8.78 -9.26 14.26
N ALA A 113 8.58 -9.69 15.51
CA ALA A 113 7.26 -10.05 16.03
C ALA A 113 6.32 -8.83 16.02
N GLY A 114 6.80 -7.65 16.44
CA GLY A 114 6.06 -6.40 16.33
C GLY A 114 5.63 -6.09 14.90
N LEU A 115 6.53 -6.28 13.93
CA LEU A 115 6.23 -6.07 12.51
C LEU A 115 5.22 -7.09 11.96
N ALA A 116 5.32 -8.36 12.35
CA ALA A 116 4.33 -9.36 11.99
C ALA A 116 2.93 -8.98 12.50
N ILE A 117 2.85 -8.45 13.74
CA ILE A 117 1.59 -7.95 14.32
C ILE A 117 1.07 -6.74 13.53
N ILE A 118 1.94 -5.80 13.13
CA ILE A 118 1.57 -4.68 12.25
C ILE A 118 0.97 -5.22 10.95
N GLY A 119 1.64 -6.18 10.31
CA GLY A 119 1.17 -6.81 9.08
C GLY A 119 -0.21 -7.45 9.25
N LEU A 120 -0.39 -8.28 10.29
CA LEU A 120 -1.68 -8.92 10.59
C LEU A 120 -2.80 -7.88 10.79
N GLY A 121 -2.55 -6.82 11.55
CA GLY A 121 -3.51 -5.74 11.78
C GLY A 121 -3.85 -4.98 10.49
N THR A 122 -2.82 -4.59 9.73
CA THR A 122 -2.97 -3.80 8.51
C THR A 122 -3.77 -4.53 7.44
N GLY A 123 -3.53 -5.83 7.23
CA GLY A 123 -4.21 -6.60 6.18
C GLY A 123 -5.73 -6.62 6.36
N SER A 124 -6.22 -6.94 7.54
CA SER A 124 -7.67 -6.96 7.84
C SER A 124 -8.28 -5.56 7.91
N TRP A 125 -7.55 -4.60 8.49
CA TRP A 125 -8.01 -3.21 8.58
C TRP A 125 -8.21 -2.58 7.19
N ASN A 126 -7.25 -2.72 6.27
CA ASN A 126 -7.37 -2.14 4.93
C ASN A 126 -8.52 -2.76 4.14
N THR A 127 -8.70 -4.08 4.24
CA THR A 127 -9.86 -4.75 3.63
C THR A 127 -11.18 -4.16 4.13
N ALA A 128 -11.32 -4.08 5.46
CA ALA A 128 -12.53 -3.58 6.08
C ALA A 128 -12.76 -2.08 5.75
N SER A 129 -11.67 -1.28 5.65
CA SER A 129 -11.75 0.13 5.26
C SER A 129 -12.25 0.31 3.83
N ASN A 130 -11.84 -0.55 2.90
CA ASN A 130 -12.34 -0.51 1.52
C ASN A 130 -13.85 -0.86 1.47
N VAL A 131 -14.29 -1.85 2.24
CA VAL A 131 -15.73 -2.20 2.36
C VAL A 131 -16.52 -1.03 2.91
N GLU A 132 -16.04 -0.40 3.98
CA GLU A 132 -16.67 0.75 4.63
C GLU A 132 -16.66 2.00 3.73
N GLY A 133 -15.54 2.23 3.02
CA GLY A 133 -15.41 3.32 2.05
C GLY A 133 -16.43 3.22 0.92
N ALA A 134 -16.60 2.02 0.36
CA ALA A 134 -17.61 1.76 -0.67
C ALA A 134 -19.05 1.95 -0.13
N ALA A 135 -19.31 1.60 1.13
CA ALA A 135 -20.61 1.82 1.75
C ALA A 135 -20.90 3.32 1.91
N VAL A 136 -19.92 4.11 2.39
CA VAL A 136 -20.03 5.57 2.49
C VAL A 136 -20.21 6.21 1.12
N GLU A 137 -19.47 5.75 0.10
CA GLU A 137 -19.57 6.28 -1.26
C GLU A 137 -20.98 6.15 -1.81
N ARG A 138 -21.61 4.98 -1.62
CA ARG A 138 -23.03 4.78 -1.97
C ARG A 138 -23.96 5.70 -1.19
N ALA A 139 -23.72 5.88 0.12
CA ALA A 139 -24.54 6.75 0.96
C ALA A 139 -24.42 8.24 0.60
N VAL A 140 -23.24 8.68 0.16
CA VAL A 140 -22.97 10.06 -0.29
C VAL A 140 -23.47 10.31 -1.70
N GLY A 141 -23.63 9.26 -2.54
CA GLY A 141 -24.01 9.36 -3.95
C GLY A 141 -22.97 10.05 -4.83
N ARG A 142 -21.69 10.02 -4.45
CA ARG A 142 -20.57 10.63 -5.18
C ARG A 142 -19.34 9.76 -5.01
N HIS A 143 -18.50 9.71 -6.04
CA HIS A 143 -17.21 9.03 -5.98
C HIS A 143 -16.27 9.71 -4.95
N ILE A 144 -16.00 9.05 -3.83
CA ILE A 144 -15.12 9.54 -2.76
C ILE A 144 -13.93 8.61 -2.48
N MET A 145 -13.88 7.42 -3.06
CA MET A 145 -12.77 6.49 -2.86
C MET A 145 -11.40 7.13 -3.18
N PRO A 146 -11.21 7.89 -4.26
CA PRO A 146 -9.93 8.57 -4.49
C PRO A 146 -9.54 9.53 -3.36
N ARG A 147 -10.52 10.21 -2.73
CA ARG A 147 -10.26 11.11 -1.59
C ARG A 147 -9.89 10.34 -0.32
N LEU A 148 -10.44 9.13 -0.13
CA LEU A 148 -10.07 8.26 0.98
C LEU A 148 -8.62 7.78 0.85
N HIS A 149 -8.22 7.35 -0.34
CA HIS A 149 -6.82 7.01 -0.62
C HIS A 149 -5.90 8.23 -0.57
N GLY A 150 -6.38 9.41 -0.97
CA GLY A 150 -5.68 10.68 -0.75
C GLY A 150 -5.43 10.95 0.73
N ALA A 151 -6.38 10.63 1.61
CA ALA A 151 -6.19 10.75 3.06
C ALA A 151 -5.11 9.79 3.57
N PHE A 152 -5.04 8.56 3.05
CA PHE A 152 -3.92 7.64 3.33
C PHE A 152 -2.59 8.26 2.94
N SER A 153 -2.47 8.80 1.71
CA SER A 153 -1.23 9.44 1.23
C SER A 153 -0.83 10.63 2.09
N LEU A 154 -1.79 11.48 2.50
CA LEU A 154 -1.53 12.59 3.42
C LEU A 154 -1.07 12.09 4.79
N GLY A 155 -1.67 11.02 5.30
CA GLY A 155 -1.23 10.34 6.51
C GLY A 155 0.20 9.83 6.41
N THR A 156 0.57 9.26 5.25
CA THR A 156 1.92 8.77 4.97
C THR A 156 2.94 9.94 4.96
N VAL A 157 2.61 11.05 4.32
CA VAL A 157 3.46 12.25 4.33
C VAL A 157 3.63 12.79 5.76
N ALA A 158 2.52 12.86 6.53
CA ALA A 158 2.54 13.31 7.92
C ALA A 158 3.39 12.36 8.80
N GLY A 159 3.23 11.04 8.66
CA GLY A 159 4.00 10.05 9.38
C GLY A 159 5.50 10.10 9.06
N ALA A 160 5.88 10.29 7.79
CA ALA A 160 7.26 10.47 7.38
C ALA A 160 7.86 11.77 7.96
N GLY A 161 7.09 12.87 7.95
CA GLY A 161 7.49 14.14 8.56
C GLY A 161 7.71 14.03 10.06
N LEU A 162 6.78 13.36 10.78
CA LEU A 162 6.94 13.09 12.21
C LEU A 162 8.14 12.18 12.50
N GLY A 163 8.38 11.19 11.64
CA GLY A 163 9.57 10.34 11.74
C GLY A 163 10.88 11.09 11.52
N ALA A 164 10.92 12.00 10.54
CA ALA A 164 12.07 12.86 10.30
C ALA A 164 12.33 13.80 11.48
N LEU A 165 11.27 14.40 12.04
CA LEU A 165 11.38 15.24 13.22
C LEU A 165 11.88 14.43 14.43
N ALA A 166 11.30 13.25 14.67
CA ALA A 166 11.73 12.37 15.77
C ALA A 166 13.20 11.93 15.62
N ALA A 167 13.67 11.68 14.39
CA ALA A 167 15.06 11.38 14.10
C ALA A 167 15.96 12.62 14.34
N ALA A 168 15.53 13.81 13.88
CA ALA A 168 16.28 15.05 14.04
C ALA A 168 16.55 15.44 15.53
N VAL A 169 15.57 15.13 16.41
CA VAL A 169 15.72 15.36 17.86
C VAL A 169 16.24 14.12 18.61
N SER A 170 16.71 13.10 17.88
CA SER A 170 17.23 11.84 18.45
C SER A 170 16.25 11.15 19.43
N LEU A 171 14.94 11.27 19.16
CA LEU A 171 13.92 10.61 19.97
C LEU A 171 14.04 9.09 19.84
N PRO A 172 14.15 8.31 20.94
CA PRO A 172 14.21 6.86 20.87
C PRO A 172 13.02 6.26 20.11
N VAL A 173 13.29 5.18 19.34
CA VAL A 173 12.29 4.52 18.49
C VAL A 173 11.05 4.11 19.27
N PHE A 174 11.23 3.62 20.51
CA PHE A 174 10.15 3.24 21.41
C PHE A 174 9.10 4.35 21.61
N TRP A 175 9.56 5.56 21.94
CA TRP A 175 8.63 6.66 22.21
C TRP A 175 7.90 7.15 20.96
N HIS A 176 8.62 7.23 19.84
CA HIS A 176 7.98 7.62 18.57
C HIS A 176 6.94 6.60 18.11
N LEU A 177 7.32 5.32 18.00
CA LEU A 177 6.41 4.28 17.54
C LEU A 177 5.28 4.01 18.53
N GLY A 178 5.56 4.08 19.84
CA GLY A 178 4.56 3.96 20.88
C GLY A 178 3.52 5.07 20.82
N ALA A 179 3.96 6.34 20.69
CA ALA A 179 3.06 7.48 20.55
C ALA A 179 2.23 7.40 19.26
N ALA A 180 2.87 7.09 18.13
CA ALA A 180 2.17 6.89 16.85
C ALA A 180 1.14 5.76 16.94
N GLY A 181 1.51 4.63 17.55
CA GLY A 181 0.61 3.49 17.78
C GLY A 181 -0.58 3.85 18.65
N ALA A 182 -0.36 4.60 19.74
CA ALA A 182 -1.44 5.07 20.61
C ALA A 182 -2.39 6.02 19.88
N VAL A 183 -1.84 7.00 19.15
CA VAL A 183 -2.64 7.96 18.35
C VAL A 183 -3.48 7.21 17.31
N VAL A 184 -2.89 6.27 16.59
CA VAL A 184 -3.58 5.47 15.59
C VAL A 184 -4.70 4.63 16.21
N ALA A 185 -4.39 3.86 17.24
CA ALA A 185 -5.37 3.00 17.90
C ALA A 185 -6.55 3.81 18.48
N VAL A 186 -6.26 4.89 19.20
CA VAL A 186 -7.28 5.73 19.84
C VAL A 186 -8.12 6.48 18.80
N SER A 187 -7.47 7.14 17.81
CA SER A 187 -8.20 7.92 16.81
C SER A 187 -9.13 7.04 15.97
N VAL A 188 -8.66 5.87 15.54
CA VAL A 188 -9.47 4.95 14.72
C VAL A 188 -10.54 4.25 15.55
N ALA A 189 -10.22 3.79 16.77
CA ALA A 189 -11.22 3.18 17.65
C ALA A 189 -12.37 4.15 17.98
N THR A 190 -12.03 5.44 18.18
CA THR A 190 -13.01 6.52 18.41
C THR A 190 -13.79 6.83 17.13
N ALA A 191 -13.10 7.03 16.00
CA ALA A 191 -13.73 7.30 14.71
C ALA A 191 -14.69 6.19 14.30
N ALA A 192 -14.33 4.93 14.54
CA ALA A 192 -15.18 3.78 14.23
C ALA A 192 -16.51 3.76 15.00
N SER A 193 -16.67 4.56 16.08
CA SER A 193 -17.98 4.71 16.74
C SER A 193 -19.03 5.33 15.81
N TRP A 194 -18.60 6.13 14.85
CA TRP A 194 -19.45 6.79 13.86
C TRP A 194 -19.76 5.94 12.62
N PHE A 195 -19.11 4.75 12.49
CA PHE A 195 -19.40 3.82 11.40
C PHE A 195 -20.81 3.24 11.59
N ARG A 196 -21.51 3.06 10.48
CA ARG A 196 -22.86 2.51 10.50
C ARG A 196 -22.81 1.03 10.14
N ALA A 197 -23.14 0.20 11.13
CA ALA A 197 -23.06 -1.26 11.02
C ALA A 197 -24.15 -1.89 10.11
N ASP A 198 -25.13 -1.14 9.64
CA ASP A 198 -26.38 -1.70 9.14
C ASP A 198 -26.62 -1.53 7.63
N VAL A 199 -25.58 -1.37 6.84
CA VAL A 199 -25.72 -1.56 5.40
C VAL A 199 -25.08 -2.90 5.04
N THR A 200 -25.71 -3.98 5.52
CA THR A 200 -25.57 -5.28 4.86
C THR A 200 -25.98 -5.07 3.41
N PRO A 201 -25.16 -5.43 2.41
CA PRO A 201 -25.62 -5.43 1.04
C PRO A 201 -26.85 -6.33 0.98
N VAL A 202 -28.01 -5.78 0.63
CA VAL A 202 -29.21 -6.55 0.39
C VAL A 202 -28.83 -7.57 -0.67
N ALA A 203 -28.90 -8.85 -0.34
CA ALA A 203 -28.69 -9.93 -1.29
C ALA A 203 -29.74 -9.75 -2.40
N GLY A 204 -29.34 -9.20 -3.52
CA GLY A 204 -30.22 -8.99 -4.66
C GLY A 204 -29.99 -7.75 -5.52
N GLU A 205 -29.28 -6.73 -5.06
CA GLU A 205 -29.00 -5.58 -5.93
C GLU A 205 -27.68 -5.76 -6.70
N ARG A 206 -27.87 -6.10 -7.98
CA ARG A 206 -26.85 -6.00 -9.02
C ARG A 206 -26.45 -4.54 -9.16
N SER A 207 -25.21 -4.20 -8.91
CA SER A 207 -24.49 -3.26 -9.74
C SER A 207 -23.00 -3.36 -9.43
N TYR A 208 -22.37 -4.37 -9.97
CA TYR A 208 -20.96 -4.30 -10.27
C TYR A 208 -20.88 -3.72 -11.68
N SER A 209 -20.73 -2.41 -11.78
CA SER A 209 -20.38 -1.76 -13.04
C SER A 209 -18.85 -1.83 -13.19
N PRO A 210 -18.35 -2.39 -14.31
CA PRO A 210 -16.92 -2.44 -14.59
C PRO A 210 -16.26 -1.06 -14.73
N ASP A 211 -17.06 0.00 -14.90
CA ASP A 211 -16.58 1.36 -15.10
C ASP A 211 -16.11 2.07 -13.79
N ASN A 212 -16.28 1.43 -12.64
CA ASN A 212 -15.93 1.99 -11.34
C ASN A 212 -14.60 1.48 -10.77
N PHE A 213 -13.72 0.90 -11.59
CA PHE A 213 -12.35 0.60 -11.21
C PHE A 213 -11.46 1.86 -11.33
N GLU A 214 -11.80 2.90 -10.59
CA GLU A 214 -10.87 3.98 -10.36
C GLU A 214 -10.12 3.70 -9.06
N ASP A 215 -8.86 3.34 -9.25
CA ASP A 215 -7.73 3.49 -8.34
C ASP A 215 -7.60 2.57 -7.12
N PRO A 216 -6.95 1.41 -7.26
CA PRO A 216 -6.41 0.64 -6.15
C PRO A 216 -4.99 1.13 -5.80
N THR A 217 -4.83 2.40 -5.43
CA THR A 217 -3.51 2.91 -5.10
C THR A 217 -3.28 2.96 -3.61
N THR A 218 -2.17 2.39 -3.22
CA THR A 218 -1.49 2.53 -1.93
C THR A 218 -2.27 2.19 -0.68
N GLY A 219 -2.68 1.00 -0.64
CA GLY A 219 -2.89 0.26 0.58
C GLY A 219 -2.50 -1.18 0.27
N PRO A 220 -2.01 -1.94 1.23
CA PRO A 220 -1.77 -3.34 0.97
C PRO A 220 -3.09 -3.99 0.56
N ILE A 221 -3.08 -4.54 -0.65
CA ILE A 221 -3.98 -5.55 -1.19
C ILE A 221 -5.46 -5.14 -1.38
N PRO A 222 -5.93 -4.89 -2.62
CA PRO A 222 -7.36 -5.00 -2.90
C PRO A 222 -7.78 -6.45 -2.64
N VAL A 223 -8.58 -6.64 -1.60
CA VAL A 223 -9.31 -7.90 -1.46
C VAL A 223 -10.25 -7.94 -2.65
N ILE A 224 -10.04 -8.91 -3.51
CA ILE A 224 -11.11 -9.40 -4.33
C ILE A 224 -12.14 -9.90 -3.33
N ALA A 225 -13.13 -9.08 -3.01
CA ALA A 225 -14.33 -9.59 -2.40
C ALA A 225 -14.70 -10.76 -3.30
N ALA A 226 -14.68 -11.97 -2.75
CA ALA A 226 -15.18 -13.14 -3.45
C ALA A 226 -16.61 -12.76 -3.84
N GLY A 227 -16.73 -12.25 -5.06
CA GLY A 227 -18.01 -11.84 -5.60
C GLY A 227 -18.91 -13.06 -5.44
N THR A 228 -20.04 -12.87 -4.82
CA THR A 228 -21.15 -13.79 -4.85
C THR A 228 -21.66 -13.86 -6.30
N THR A 229 -20.79 -14.40 -7.19
CA THR A 229 -21.28 -14.93 -8.45
C THR A 229 -21.93 -16.26 -8.09
N THR A 230 -23.19 -16.38 -8.36
CA THR A 230 -24.02 -17.61 -8.29
C THR A 230 -23.51 -18.68 -9.27
N GLU A 231 -22.32 -18.54 -9.83
CA GLU A 231 -21.67 -19.52 -10.68
C GLU A 231 -21.00 -20.60 -9.81
N ALA A 232 -21.16 -21.84 -10.21
CA ALA A 232 -20.64 -22.99 -9.48
C ALA A 232 -19.14 -22.86 -9.18
N PRO A 233 -18.65 -23.24 -7.99
CA PRO A 233 -17.25 -23.11 -7.57
C PRO A 233 -16.22 -23.74 -8.53
N LEU A 234 -16.65 -24.71 -9.33
CA LEU A 234 -15.85 -25.39 -10.36
C LEU A 234 -15.57 -24.49 -11.58
N ASP A 235 -16.51 -23.62 -11.97
CA ASP A 235 -16.32 -22.74 -13.12
C ASP A 235 -15.32 -21.60 -12.80
N ASN A 236 -15.35 -21.08 -11.59
CA ASN A 236 -14.40 -20.05 -11.14
C ASN A 236 -12.96 -20.58 -11.09
N LYS A 237 -12.73 -21.81 -10.62
CA LYS A 237 -11.40 -22.45 -10.64
C LYS A 237 -10.87 -22.59 -12.07
N ARG A 238 -11.75 -22.97 -13.00
CA ARG A 238 -11.41 -23.15 -14.42
C ARG A 238 -11.06 -21.79 -15.06
N LYS A 239 -11.82 -20.73 -14.78
CA LYS A 239 -11.57 -19.37 -15.28
C LYS A 239 -10.22 -18.84 -14.76
N ILE A 240 -9.89 -19.01 -13.48
CA ILE A 240 -8.60 -18.64 -12.91
C ILE A 240 -7.46 -19.45 -13.54
N ALA A 241 -7.62 -20.77 -13.72
CA ALA A 241 -6.61 -21.59 -14.38
C ALA A 241 -6.38 -21.18 -15.85
N GLN A 242 -7.41 -20.74 -16.53
CA GLN A 242 -7.29 -20.18 -17.88
C GLN A 242 -6.56 -18.83 -17.87
N ALA A 243 -6.84 -17.95 -16.89
CA ALA A 243 -6.15 -16.66 -16.75
C ALA A 243 -4.66 -16.85 -16.49
N TRP A 244 -4.23 -17.86 -15.74
CA TRP A 244 -2.82 -18.24 -15.57
C TRP A 244 -2.13 -18.76 -16.84
N ARG A 245 -2.89 -19.09 -17.90
CA ARG A 245 -2.36 -19.50 -19.21
C ARG A 245 -2.50 -18.41 -20.26
N ASP A 246 -3.22 -17.34 -19.96
CA ASP A 246 -3.41 -16.22 -20.88
C ASP A 246 -2.16 -15.33 -20.92
N ARG A 247 -1.49 -15.32 -22.09
CA ARG A 247 -0.25 -14.56 -22.30
C ARG A 247 -0.39 -13.08 -21.94
N ARG A 248 -1.52 -12.45 -22.29
CA ARG A 248 -1.75 -11.02 -21.98
C ARG A 248 -1.82 -10.80 -20.47
N THR A 249 -2.54 -11.65 -19.76
CA THR A 249 -2.67 -11.59 -18.30
C THR A 249 -1.32 -11.75 -17.62
N LEU A 250 -0.48 -12.70 -18.05
CA LEU A 250 0.85 -12.90 -17.48
C LEU A 250 1.77 -11.71 -17.75
N LEU A 251 1.76 -11.16 -18.97
CA LEU A 251 2.57 -9.99 -19.33
C LEU A 251 2.11 -8.73 -18.57
N LEU A 252 0.80 -8.55 -18.36
CA LEU A 252 0.29 -7.51 -17.45
C LEU A 252 0.74 -7.74 -16.02
N GLY A 253 0.74 -8.99 -15.54
CA GLY A 253 1.27 -9.34 -14.23
C GLY A 253 2.75 -8.95 -14.06
N VAL A 254 3.60 -9.27 -15.04
CA VAL A 254 5.02 -8.89 -15.01
C VAL A 254 5.20 -7.37 -15.06
N LEU A 255 4.41 -6.68 -15.87
CA LEU A 255 4.41 -5.21 -15.94
C LEU A 255 4.05 -4.61 -14.57
N VAL A 256 3.00 -5.11 -13.94
CA VAL A 256 2.56 -4.64 -12.62
C VAL A 256 3.58 -5.01 -11.54
N LEU A 257 4.20 -6.20 -11.62
CA LEU A 257 5.27 -6.63 -10.71
C LEU A 257 6.42 -5.61 -10.67
N GLY A 258 6.91 -5.17 -11.85
CA GLY A 258 8.04 -4.24 -11.91
C GLY A 258 7.69 -2.86 -11.33
N LEU A 259 6.47 -2.36 -11.60
CA LEU A 259 6.01 -1.07 -11.07
C LEU A 259 5.69 -1.14 -9.57
N ALA A 260 5.10 -2.25 -9.10
CA ALA A 260 4.86 -2.51 -7.68
C ALA A 260 6.18 -2.67 -6.90
N LEU A 261 7.19 -3.34 -7.52
CA LEU A 261 8.52 -3.45 -6.93
C LEU A 261 9.18 -2.09 -6.77
N ALA A 262 9.00 -1.18 -7.72
CA ALA A 262 9.54 0.18 -7.63
C ALA A 262 8.91 0.98 -6.47
N GLU A 263 7.61 0.83 -6.25
CA GLU A 263 6.90 1.46 -5.14
C GLU A 263 7.31 0.82 -3.80
N GLY A 264 7.30 -0.51 -3.70
CA GLY A 264 7.65 -1.24 -2.49
C GLY A 264 9.11 -1.01 -2.08
N ALA A 265 10.04 -1.07 -3.04
CA ALA A 265 11.45 -0.79 -2.78
C ALA A 265 11.69 0.62 -2.24
N ALA A 266 10.92 1.61 -2.70
CA ALA A 266 11.03 2.95 -2.14
C ALA A 266 10.55 3.00 -0.68
N GLY A 267 9.42 2.36 -0.37
CA GLY A 267 8.92 2.26 1.00
C GLY A 267 9.89 1.58 1.96
N ASP A 268 10.53 0.52 1.49
CA ASP A 268 11.39 -0.30 2.35
C ASP A 268 12.83 0.23 2.45
N TRP A 269 13.37 0.84 1.40
CA TRP A 269 14.80 1.07 1.27
C TRP A 269 15.24 2.52 1.11
N VAL A 270 14.38 3.48 0.71
CA VAL A 270 14.81 4.87 0.45
C VAL A 270 15.44 5.52 1.68
N ALA A 271 14.82 5.40 2.86
CA ALA A 271 15.35 6.00 4.06
C ALA A 271 16.73 5.43 4.41
N LEU A 272 16.88 4.11 4.29
CA LEU A 272 18.14 3.41 4.55
C LEU A 272 19.19 3.70 3.46
N ALA A 273 18.79 3.79 2.20
CA ALA A 273 19.67 4.09 1.08
C ALA A 273 20.24 5.52 1.14
N LEU A 274 19.46 6.47 1.65
CA LEU A 274 19.96 7.82 1.92
C LEU A 274 20.95 7.82 3.09
N ALA A 275 20.66 7.10 4.17
CA ALA A 275 21.55 7.03 5.33
C ALA A 275 22.88 6.32 4.97
N ASP A 276 22.80 5.09 4.47
CA ASP A 276 23.99 4.25 4.25
C ASP A 276 24.68 4.53 2.92
N GLY A 277 23.88 4.78 1.88
CA GLY A 277 24.40 4.93 0.53
C GLY A 277 24.89 6.34 0.24
N HIS A 278 24.18 7.36 0.73
CA HIS A 278 24.52 8.75 0.50
C HIS A 278 25.07 9.45 1.77
N GLY A 279 25.29 8.73 2.88
CA GLY A 279 25.86 9.29 4.11
C GLY A 279 24.99 10.37 4.75
N GLN A 280 23.68 10.31 4.57
CA GLN A 280 22.75 11.29 5.12
C GLN A 280 22.32 10.89 6.54
N SER A 281 21.81 11.86 7.32
CA SER A 281 21.23 11.56 8.61
C SER A 281 19.92 10.77 8.47
N ASP A 282 19.51 10.05 9.52
CA ASP A 282 18.22 9.35 9.59
C ASP A 282 17.05 10.30 9.33
N ALA A 283 17.14 11.53 9.82
CA ALA A 283 16.13 12.57 9.57
C ALA A 283 16.02 12.90 8.08
N ALA A 284 17.15 13.03 7.39
CA ALA A 284 17.21 13.28 5.97
C ALA A 284 16.72 12.07 5.17
N GLY A 285 17.01 10.85 5.62
CA GLY A 285 16.46 9.61 5.06
C GLY A 285 14.94 9.55 5.14
N ALA A 286 14.38 9.83 6.32
CA ALA A 286 12.92 9.89 6.53
C ALA A 286 12.25 10.99 5.69
N ALA A 287 12.88 12.19 5.60
CA ALA A 287 12.39 13.28 4.76
C ALA A 287 12.44 12.93 3.27
N GLY A 288 13.46 12.20 2.80
CA GLY A 288 13.57 11.69 1.44
C GLY A 288 12.44 10.73 1.09
N TYR A 289 12.09 9.82 1.99
CA TYR A 289 10.93 8.97 1.82
C TYR A 289 9.63 9.80 1.73
N GLY A 290 9.47 10.79 2.62
CA GLY A 290 8.33 11.71 2.57
C GLY A 290 8.25 12.48 1.24
N LEU A 291 9.38 12.90 0.68
CA LEU A 291 9.47 13.53 -0.63
C LEU A 291 9.00 12.59 -1.76
N PHE A 292 9.50 11.36 -1.77
CA PHE A 292 9.07 10.33 -2.72
C PHE A 292 7.55 10.16 -2.71
N VAL A 293 6.96 9.94 -1.51
CA VAL A 293 5.51 9.75 -1.37
C VAL A 293 4.73 11.01 -1.79
N THR A 294 5.24 12.18 -1.50
CA THR A 294 4.62 13.46 -1.91
C THR A 294 4.52 13.54 -3.43
N PHE A 295 5.61 13.29 -4.14
CA PHE A 295 5.61 13.33 -5.61
C PHE A 295 4.80 12.19 -6.23
N MET A 296 4.82 10.99 -5.61
CA MET A 296 3.95 9.89 -6.00
C MET A 296 2.47 10.29 -5.87
N THR A 297 2.09 10.96 -4.80
CA THR A 297 0.73 11.45 -4.58
C THR A 297 0.34 12.50 -5.61
N ILE A 298 1.22 13.46 -5.91
CA ILE A 298 1.01 14.45 -6.98
C ILE A 298 0.78 13.76 -8.32
N GLY A 299 1.62 12.76 -8.65
CA GLY A 299 1.49 11.99 -9.88
C GLY A 299 0.16 11.25 -10.00
N ARG A 300 -0.37 10.73 -8.88
CA ARG A 300 -1.69 10.08 -8.83
C ARG A 300 -2.82 11.06 -9.14
N PHE A 301 -2.83 12.23 -8.53
CA PHE A 301 -3.85 13.24 -8.81
C PHE A 301 -3.78 13.78 -10.23
N ALA A 302 -2.58 13.96 -10.77
CA ALA A 302 -2.39 14.38 -12.16
C ALA A 302 -2.73 13.27 -13.17
N GLY A 303 -2.67 12.03 -12.71
CA GLY A 303 -2.75 10.84 -13.55
C GLY A 303 -4.05 10.67 -14.30
N THR A 304 -5.19 11.01 -13.69
CA THR A 304 -6.51 10.94 -14.32
C THR A 304 -6.55 11.82 -15.56
N VAL A 305 -6.12 13.07 -15.46
CA VAL A 305 -6.07 14.01 -16.58
C VAL A 305 -5.11 13.53 -17.70
N LEU A 306 -3.97 12.97 -17.30
CA LEU A 306 -3.00 12.44 -18.28
C LEU A 306 -3.53 11.21 -19.00
N LEU A 307 -4.21 10.29 -18.30
CA LEU A 307 -4.80 9.09 -18.86
C LEU A 307 -5.93 9.41 -19.83
N ASP A 308 -6.78 10.38 -19.49
CA ASP A 308 -7.88 10.83 -20.35
C ASP A 308 -7.36 11.47 -21.64
N ARG A 309 -6.27 12.26 -21.55
CA ARG A 309 -5.72 12.99 -22.70
C ARG A 309 -4.85 12.13 -23.61
N PHE A 310 -4.01 11.27 -23.05
CA PHE A 310 -2.96 10.56 -23.80
C PHE A 310 -3.17 9.03 -23.86
N GLY A 311 -4.10 8.52 -23.08
CA GLY A 311 -4.35 7.08 -22.98
C GLY A 311 -3.30 6.33 -22.15
N ARG A 312 -3.58 5.05 -21.88
CA ARG A 312 -2.80 4.23 -20.93
C ARG A 312 -1.35 3.98 -21.35
N VAL A 313 -1.11 3.61 -22.62
CA VAL A 313 0.22 3.15 -23.06
C VAL A 313 1.27 4.27 -22.99
N PRO A 314 1.05 5.49 -23.54
CA PRO A 314 2.01 6.59 -23.40
C PRO A 314 2.25 6.95 -21.94
N VAL A 315 1.19 7.05 -21.13
CA VAL A 315 1.31 7.42 -19.71
C VAL A 315 2.14 6.39 -18.95
N MET A 316 1.89 5.09 -19.13
CA MET A 316 2.70 4.04 -18.49
C MET A 316 4.16 4.04 -18.93
N ARG A 317 4.43 4.33 -20.21
CA ARG A 317 5.81 4.51 -20.69
C ARG A 317 6.50 5.70 -20.03
N TRP A 318 5.83 6.84 -19.94
CA TRP A 318 6.38 8.02 -19.26
C TRP A 318 6.63 7.74 -17.78
N CYS A 319 5.68 7.08 -17.10
CA CYS A 319 5.85 6.67 -15.71
C CYS A 319 7.07 5.73 -15.54
N ALA A 320 7.17 4.68 -16.32
CA ALA A 320 8.29 3.74 -16.24
C ALA A 320 9.63 4.42 -16.61
N ALA A 321 9.67 5.25 -17.66
CA ALA A 321 10.88 5.99 -18.06
C ALA A 321 11.31 6.98 -16.96
N MET A 322 10.36 7.70 -16.38
CA MET A 322 10.61 8.67 -15.31
C MET A 322 11.10 7.95 -14.03
N ALA A 323 10.51 6.79 -13.70
CA ALA A 323 10.97 5.97 -12.58
C ALA A 323 12.39 5.44 -12.80
N VAL A 324 12.72 4.94 -14.02
CA VAL A 324 14.08 4.51 -14.38
C VAL A 324 15.08 5.67 -14.28
N LEU A 325 14.73 6.82 -14.86
CA LEU A 325 15.58 8.01 -14.80
C LEU A 325 15.77 8.47 -13.35
N GLY A 326 14.67 8.59 -12.60
CA GLY A 326 14.71 9.03 -11.20
C GLY A 326 15.52 8.10 -10.32
N LEU A 327 15.33 6.79 -10.46
CA LEU A 327 16.09 5.79 -9.73
C LEU A 327 17.58 5.80 -10.15
N GLY A 328 17.88 5.94 -11.43
CA GLY A 328 19.25 6.09 -11.92
C GLY A 328 19.93 7.35 -11.34
N VAL A 329 19.24 8.49 -11.37
CA VAL A 329 19.72 9.73 -10.74
C VAL A 329 19.92 9.52 -9.24
N PHE A 330 19.01 8.85 -8.55
CA PHE A 330 19.13 8.54 -7.11
C PHE A 330 20.35 7.68 -6.81
N VAL A 331 20.54 6.58 -7.53
CA VAL A 331 21.64 5.63 -7.28
C VAL A 331 23.01 6.25 -7.57
N PHE A 332 23.13 7.00 -8.66
CA PHE A 332 24.41 7.53 -9.13
C PHE A 332 24.64 9.00 -8.76
N ALA A 333 23.82 9.59 -7.88
CA ALA A 333 23.97 10.99 -7.47
C ALA A 333 25.33 11.25 -6.82
N PRO A 334 26.18 12.14 -7.37
CA PRO A 334 27.46 12.49 -6.78
C PRO A 334 27.31 13.46 -5.58
N VAL A 335 26.15 14.07 -5.44
CA VAL A 335 25.82 15.02 -4.38
C VAL A 335 24.41 14.77 -3.83
N PRO A 336 24.19 14.96 -2.53
CA PRO A 336 22.92 14.58 -1.89
C PRO A 336 21.68 15.25 -2.49
N TRP A 337 21.73 16.52 -2.85
CA TRP A 337 20.56 17.22 -3.41
C TRP A 337 20.07 16.58 -4.71
N LEU A 338 20.98 16.00 -5.52
CA LEU A 338 20.62 15.33 -6.77
C LEU A 338 19.89 14.01 -6.48
N ALA A 339 20.23 13.31 -5.39
CA ALA A 339 19.50 12.14 -4.94
C ALA A 339 18.03 12.48 -4.62
N TYR A 340 17.77 13.63 -3.98
CA TYR A 340 16.39 14.08 -3.74
C TYR A 340 15.64 14.39 -5.03
N VAL A 341 16.29 14.97 -6.04
CA VAL A 341 15.71 15.16 -7.38
C VAL A 341 15.36 13.79 -7.99
N GLY A 342 16.26 12.81 -7.85
CA GLY A 342 16.01 11.43 -8.27
C GLY A 342 14.78 10.83 -7.60
N LEU A 343 14.63 11.02 -6.28
CA LEU A 343 13.46 10.55 -5.53
C LEU A 343 12.15 11.19 -5.99
N ALA A 344 12.15 12.49 -6.29
CA ALA A 344 10.98 13.18 -6.80
C ALA A 344 10.54 12.61 -8.16
N LEU A 345 11.49 12.39 -9.08
CA LEU A 345 11.23 11.78 -10.38
C LEU A 345 10.78 10.31 -10.24
N TRP A 346 11.44 9.54 -9.37
CA TRP A 346 11.04 8.16 -9.11
C TRP A 346 9.64 8.08 -8.52
N GLY A 347 9.29 8.96 -7.57
CA GLY A 347 7.94 9.04 -7.00
C GLY A 347 6.88 9.34 -8.04
N LEU A 348 7.09 10.36 -8.89
CA LEU A 348 6.20 10.65 -10.02
C LEU A 348 6.05 9.43 -10.94
N GLY A 349 7.16 8.77 -11.26
CA GLY A 349 7.16 7.61 -12.14
C GLY A 349 6.48 6.37 -11.55
N ALA A 350 6.55 6.15 -10.24
CA ALA A 350 5.91 5.02 -9.56
C ALA A 350 4.39 5.20 -9.39
N SER A 351 3.85 6.41 -9.62
CA SER A 351 2.51 6.81 -9.20
C SER A 351 1.35 6.05 -9.82
N LEU A 352 1.40 5.68 -11.10
CA LEU A 352 0.25 5.17 -11.85
C LEU A 352 0.36 3.70 -12.27
N GLY A 353 1.50 3.07 -12.02
CA GLY A 353 1.79 1.77 -12.58
C GLY A 353 0.82 0.68 -12.15
N PHE A 354 0.64 0.53 -10.86
CA PHE A 354 -0.25 -0.47 -10.29
C PHE A 354 -1.73 -0.22 -10.67
N PRO A 355 -2.30 1.01 -10.47
CA PRO A 355 -3.68 1.28 -10.82
C PRO A 355 -4.01 1.02 -12.28
N VAL A 356 -3.18 1.54 -13.18
CA VAL A 356 -3.43 1.40 -14.63
C VAL A 356 -3.27 -0.05 -15.08
N GLY A 357 -2.33 -0.79 -14.51
CA GLY A 357 -2.17 -2.22 -14.79
C GLY A 357 -3.38 -3.05 -14.35
N MET A 358 -3.93 -2.74 -13.17
CA MET A 358 -5.15 -3.39 -12.65
C MET A 358 -6.37 -3.05 -13.51
N SER A 359 -6.52 -1.78 -13.90
CA SER A 359 -7.58 -1.35 -14.83
C SER A 359 -7.46 -2.07 -16.18
N ALA A 360 -6.25 -2.27 -16.71
CA ALA A 360 -6.05 -3.01 -17.96
C ALA A 360 -6.37 -4.51 -17.84
N ALA A 361 -6.16 -5.10 -16.66
CA ALA A 361 -6.56 -6.49 -16.39
C ALA A 361 -8.09 -6.68 -16.38
N ALA A 362 -8.82 -5.63 -16.02
CA ALA A 362 -10.27 -5.62 -15.91
C ALA A 362 -11.00 -5.25 -17.23
N ASP A 363 -10.30 -4.99 -18.35
CA ASP A 363 -10.90 -4.55 -19.62
C ASP A 363 -12.00 -5.45 -20.18
N ASP A 364 -11.91 -6.76 -19.94
CA ASP A 364 -12.92 -7.74 -20.39
C ASP A 364 -13.81 -8.13 -19.22
N PRO A 365 -15.05 -7.63 -19.13
CA PRO A 365 -15.93 -7.87 -17.98
C PRO A 365 -16.16 -9.36 -17.67
N ALA A 366 -16.19 -10.22 -18.71
CA ALA A 366 -16.43 -11.66 -18.54
C ALA A 366 -15.22 -12.37 -17.87
N LYS A 367 -14.02 -11.82 -17.97
CA LYS A 367 -12.76 -12.39 -17.46
C LYS A 367 -12.10 -11.53 -16.40
N ALA A 368 -12.67 -10.35 -16.10
CA ALA A 368 -12.07 -9.34 -15.22
C ALA A 368 -11.65 -9.92 -13.87
N ALA A 369 -12.54 -10.56 -13.13
CA ALA A 369 -12.25 -11.12 -11.82
C ALA A 369 -11.08 -12.12 -11.83
N ALA A 370 -11.02 -13.02 -12.80
CA ALA A 370 -9.96 -14.01 -12.93
C ALA A 370 -8.61 -13.37 -13.32
N ARG A 371 -8.63 -12.43 -14.29
CA ARG A 371 -7.41 -11.73 -14.74
C ARG A 371 -6.84 -10.81 -13.66
N VAL A 372 -7.68 -10.01 -13.02
CA VAL A 372 -7.30 -9.14 -11.89
C VAL A 372 -6.69 -9.98 -10.78
N SER A 373 -7.28 -11.14 -10.43
CA SER A 373 -6.73 -12.06 -9.43
C SER A 373 -5.31 -12.50 -9.76
N VAL A 374 -5.06 -12.92 -11.00
CA VAL A 374 -3.73 -13.37 -11.43
C VAL A 374 -2.72 -12.22 -11.46
N VAL A 375 -3.10 -11.08 -12.04
CA VAL A 375 -2.24 -9.89 -12.12
C VAL A 375 -1.88 -9.37 -10.72
N SER A 376 -2.87 -9.33 -9.81
CA SER A 376 -2.63 -8.95 -8.41
C SER A 376 -1.67 -9.93 -7.72
N THR A 377 -1.89 -11.24 -7.90
CA THR A 377 -1.02 -12.26 -7.27
C THR A 377 0.43 -12.09 -7.70
N ILE A 378 0.67 -11.86 -9.01
CA ILE A 378 2.01 -11.62 -9.54
C ILE A 378 2.56 -10.29 -9.00
N GLY A 379 1.76 -9.22 -9.05
CA GLY A 379 2.16 -7.90 -8.56
C GLY A 379 2.53 -7.89 -7.08
N TYR A 380 1.77 -8.61 -6.26
CA TYR A 380 2.08 -8.75 -4.82
C TYR A 380 3.32 -9.58 -4.53
N GLY A 381 3.76 -10.40 -5.47
CA GLY A 381 5.07 -11.04 -5.40
C GLY A 381 6.20 -10.02 -5.24
N ALA A 382 6.03 -8.79 -5.74
CA ALA A 382 6.99 -7.71 -5.54
C ALA A 382 7.18 -7.34 -4.06
N PHE A 383 6.07 -7.17 -3.34
CA PHE A 383 6.11 -6.83 -1.91
C PHE A 383 6.57 -8.00 -1.03
N LEU A 384 6.30 -9.24 -1.45
CA LEU A 384 6.70 -10.43 -0.72
C LEU A 384 8.19 -10.75 -0.91
N CYS A 385 8.66 -10.74 -2.16
CA CYS A 385 10.02 -11.14 -2.50
C CYS A 385 10.99 -9.96 -2.54
N GLY A 386 10.48 -8.72 -2.74
CA GLY A 386 11.29 -7.51 -2.90
C GLY A 386 12.21 -7.25 -1.70
N PRO A 387 11.69 -7.11 -0.47
CA PRO A 387 12.52 -6.77 0.69
C PRO A 387 13.65 -7.78 0.94
N PRO A 388 13.41 -9.10 1.02
CA PRO A 388 14.49 -10.05 1.26
C PRO A 388 15.46 -10.13 0.08
N LEU A 389 14.98 -10.06 -1.17
CA LEU A 389 15.85 -10.09 -2.35
C LEU A 389 16.80 -8.90 -2.39
N LEU A 390 16.26 -7.68 -2.21
CA LEU A 390 17.07 -6.47 -2.21
C LEU A 390 18.00 -6.41 -1.00
N GLY A 391 17.57 -6.90 0.16
CA GLY A 391 18.40 -6.99 1.35
C GLY A 391 19.62 -7.92 1.16
N LEU A 392 19.37 -9.13 0.62
CA LEU A 392 20.44 -10.07 0.32
C LEU A 392 21.40 -9.51 -0.76
N LEU A 393 20.85 -8.87 -1.79
CA LEU A 393 21.68 -8.26 -2.84
C LEU A 393 22.51 -7.10 -2.26
N ALA A 394 21.94 -6.31 -1.34
CA ALA A 394 22.63 -5.19 -0.70
C ALA A 394 23.84 -5.63 0.15
N GLU A 395 23.83 -6.83 0.71
CA GLU A 395 25.00 -7.41 1.41
C GLU A 395 26.21 -7.59 0.50
N HIS A 396 25.98 -7.85 -0.79
CA HIS A 396 27.05 -8.15 -1.74
C HIS A 396 27.51 -6.93 -2.55
N VAL A 397 26.55 -6.07 -2.95
CA VAL A 397 26.84 -4.95 -3.87
C VAL A 397 26.59 -3.58 -3.24
N GLY A 398 26.17 -3.53 -1.98
CA GLY A 398 25.76 -2.30 -1.30
C GLY A 398 24.33 -1.88 -1.64
N ILE A 399 23.75 -1.06 -0.77
CA ILE A 399 22.32 -0.73 -0.80
C ILE A 399 21.91 0.03 -2.08
N LEU A 400 22.71 0.99 -2.55
CA LEU A 400 22.40 1.75 -3.76
C LEU A 400 22.40 0.85 -5.01
N HIS A 401 23.43 0.00 -5.16
CA HIS A 401 23.51 -0.87 -6.32
C HIS A 401 22.48 -1.99 -6.30
N SER A 402 22.01 -2.43 -5.14
CA SER A 402 20.92 -3.40 -5.05
C SER A 402 19.63 -2.90 -5.70
N LEU A 403 19.38 -1.59 -5.64
CA LEU A 403 18.21 -0.95 -6.27
C LEU A 403 18.27 -0.99 -7.81
N LEU A 404 19.41 -1.26 -8.43
CA LEU A 404 19.50 -1.46 -9.87
C LEU A 404 18.67 -2.67 -10.34
N ALA A 405 18.43 -3.66 -9.49
CA ALA A 405 17.52 -4.76 -9.79
C ALA A 405 16.08 -4.25 -10.03
N VAL A 406 15.66 -3.23 -9.29
CA VAL A 406 14.37 -2.54 -9.51
C VAL A 406 14.37 -1.83 -10.87
N MET A 407 15.48 -1.17 -11.22
CA MET A 407 15.61 -0.48 -12.51
C MET A 407 15.49 -1.44 -13.69
N VAL A 408 16.04 -2.65 -13.59
CA VAL A 408 15.88 -3.69 -14.61
C VAL A 408 14.39 -4.06 -14.77
N MET A 409 13.68 -4.27 -13.68
CA MET A 409 12.25 -4.59 -13.72
C MET A 409 11.40 -3.44 -14.26
N LEU A 410 11.76 -2.19 -13.96
CA LEU A 410 11.14 -1.00 -14.56
C LEU A 410 11.39 -0.91 -16.07
N ALA A 411 12.59 -1.25 -16.55
CA ALA A 411 12.88 -1.30 -17.97
C ALA A 411 12.05 -2.38 -18.68
N VAL A 412 11.87 -3.55 -18.05
CA VAL A 412 10.94 -4.58 -18.52
C VAL A 412 9.51 -4.04 -18.59
N SER A 413 9.05 -3.34 -17.56
CA SER A 413 7.73 -2.73 -17.54
C SER A 413 7.55 -1.67 -18.64
N PHE A 414 8.58 -0.88 -18.93
CA PHE A 414 8.59 0.06 -20.05
C PHE A 414 8.36 -0.64 -21.40
N VAL A 415 9.08 -1.73 -21.64
CA VAL A 415 8.94 -2.53 -22.88
C VAL A 415 7.56 -3.18 -22.96
N LEU A 416 7.03 -3.67 -21.83
CA LEU A 416 5.73 -4.35 -21.76
C LEU A 416 4.53 -3.39 -21.76
N SER A 417 4.73 -2.07 -21.64
CA SER A 417 3.64 -1.09 -21.58
C SER A 417 2.57 -1.21 -22.68
N PRO A 418 2.87 -1.64 -23.95
CA PRO A 418 1.85 -1.81 -24.98
C PRO A 418 0.79 -2.87 -24.63
N VAL A 419 1.10 -3.79 -23.72
CA VAL A 419 0.15 -4.84 -23.28
C VAL A 419 -1.04 -4.24 -22.52
N ALA A 420 -0.88 -3.05 -21.92
CA ALA A 420 -1.94 -2.31 -21.24
C ALA A 420 -2.89 -1.57 -22.20
N ARG A 421 -2.72 -1.69 -23.53
CA ARG A 421 -3.66 -1.13 -24.51
C ARG A 421 -5.08 -1.64 -24.25
N LYS A 422 -6.05 -0.70 -24.29
CA LYS A 422 -7.47 -1.04 -24.15
C LYS A 422 -7.87 -2.07 -25.24
N LEU A 423 -8.62 -3.07 -24.83
CA LEU A 423 -9.23 -4.01 -25.81
C LEU A 423 -10.28 -3.25 -26.61
N ALA A 424 -10.27 -3.43 -27.93
CA ALA A 424 -11.26 -2.83 -28.82
C ALA A 424 -12.62 -3.51 -28.67
#